data_bbc408737d761f3a17bf880600bdac3d
#
_entry.id   bbc408737d761f3a17bf880600bdac3d
#
_cell.length_a   1.000
_cell.length_b   1.000
_cell.length_c   1.000
_cell.angle_alpha   90.00
_cell.angle_beta   90.00
_cell.angle_gamma   90.00
#
_symmetry.space_group_name_H-M   'P 1'
#
loop_
_entity.id
_entity.type
_entity.pdbx_description
1 polymer ?
#
loop_
_entity_poly.entity_id
_entity_poly.type
_entity_poly.pdbx_seq_one_letter_code
_entity_poly.pdbx_strand_id
1 'polypeptide(L)'
;GIGRRQRQMCIRDSSKTDIYGYVSQLCDSLERNYKEYRIRMHETNFTSFKSQNRTDLSDYAQEQLRNIENGTEKLMKFACYEGRKYFKVVQNDFRNGEYRDASVHAFINKETGEVFKPAGYNKPARGVRYDLTNESHRNFLFQSKNVDWAGGYLYIR
;
A
#
# COMPACT_ATOMS: atom_id res chain seq x y z
N GLY A 1 8.41 -8.65 -16.78
CA GLY A 1 8.72 -9.38 -15.94
C GLY A 1 7.99 -10.65 -15.87
N ILE A 2 8.62 -11.64 -16.31
CA ILE A 2 8.04 -12.83 -16.26
C ILE A 2 7.67 -13.25 -14.93
N GLY A 3 8.35 -13.23 -13.99
CA GLY A 3 7.95 -13.69 -12.72
C GLY A 3 6.99 -12.83 -12.01
N ARG A 4 6.55 -11.76 -12.63
CA ARG A 4 5.67 -10.88 -11.97
C ARG A 4 4.29 -11.37 -11.97
N ARG A 5 3.74 -11.55 -10.83
CA ARG A 5 2.38 -11.89 -10.70
C ARG A 5 1.80 -10.84 -9.88
N GLN A 6 0.94 -10.10 -10.50
CA GLN A 6 0.27 -9.10 -9.76
C GLN A 6 -0.65 -9.75 -8.80
N ARG A 7 -1.40 -9.02 -8.03
CA ARG A 7 -2.30 -9.55 -7.03
C ARG A 7 -3.42 -10.35 -7.62
N GLN A 8 -3.11 -11.15 -8.62
CA GLN A 8 -4.08 -11.95 -9.22
C GLN A 8 -4.15 -13.22 -8.51
N MET A 9 -5.32 -13.70 -8.37
CA MET A 9 -5.53 -14.85 -7.64
C MET A 9 -5.01 -16.04 -8.33
N CYS A 10 -4.24 -16.80 -7.69
CA CYS A 10 -3.88 -18.10 -8.14
C CYS A 10 -4.66 -19.09 -7.35
N ILE A 11 -5.09 -20.14 -8.00
CA ILE A 11 -5.79 -21.17 -7.31
C ILE A 11 -4.82 -21.87 -6.42
N ARG A 12 -5.16 -22.08 -5.19
CA ARG A 12 -4.29 -22.71 -4.28
C ARG A 12 -4.99 -23.65 -3.39
N ASP A 13 -4.21 -24.47 -2.79
CA ASP A 13 -4.68 -25.37 -1.80
C ASP A 13 -5.08 -24.59 -0.59
N SER A 14 -6.23 -24.86 -0.06
CA SER A 14 -6.77 -24.04 0.99
C SER A 14 -5.95 -24.07 2.28
N SER A 15 -5.19 -25.11 2.51
CA SER A 15 -4.48 -25.19 3.78
C SER A 15 -3.39 -24.13 3.89
N LYS A 16 -2.92 -23.59 2.77
CA LYS A 16 -1.89 -22.59 2.82
C LYS A 16 -2.22 -21.39 2.05
N THR A 17 -3.44 -21.30 1.60
CA THR A 17 -3.74 -20.29 0.64
C THR A 17 -3.82 -18.95 1.12
N ASP A 18 -4.04 -18.83 2.37
CA ASP A 18 -4.48 -17.54 2.80
C ASP A 18 -3.38 -16.52 2.89
N ILE A 19 -2.12 -16.96 2.83
CA ILE A 19 -1.05 -15.97 2.90
C ILE A 19 -1.12 -15.02 1.71
N TYR A 20 -1.34 -15.53 0.50
CA TYR A 20 -1.49 -14.64 -0.64
C TYR A 20 -2.71 -13.72 -0.46
N GLY A 21 -3.82 -14.28 -0.01
CA GLY A 21 -5.00 -13.48 0.26
C GLY A 21 -4.76 -12.42 1.32
N TYR A 22 -4.02 -12.78 2.35
CA TYR A 22 -3.69 -11.81 3.39
C TYR A 22 -2.78 -10.71 2.87
N VAL A 23 -1.83 -11.05 2.00
CA VAL A 23 -0.99 -10.01 1.39
C VAL A 23 -1.83 -9.08 0.53
N SER A 24 -2.79 -9.63 -0.20
CA SER A 24 -3.69 -8.82 -1.00
C SER A 24 -4.50 -7.86 -0.13
N GLN A 25 -4.96 -8.34 1.02
CA GLN A 25 -5.70 -7.47 1.93
C GLN A 25 -4.79 -6.41 2.54
N LEU A 26 -3.53 -6.73 2.79
CA LEU A 26 -2.59 -5.73 3.26
C LEU A 26 -2.39 -4.65 2.19
N CYS A 27 -2.27 -5.05 0.93
CA CYS A 27 -2.15 -4.08 -0.15
C CYS A 27 -3.38 -3.17 -0.23
N ASP A 28 -4.57 -3.74 -0.06
CA ASP A 28 -5.79 -2.92 -0.05
C ASP A 28 -5.80 -1.95 1.11
N SER A 29 -5.32 -2.38 2.26
CA SER A 29 -5.23 -1.54 3.44
C SER A 29 -4.28 -0.36 3.18
N LEU A 30 -3.14 -0.64 2.54
CA LEU A 30 -2.17 0.39 2.22
C LEU A 30 -2.72 1.38 1.21
N GLU A 31 -3.47 0.90 0.22
CA GLU A 31 -4.07 1.79 -0.76
C GLU A 31 -5.12 2.69 -0.12
N ARG A 32 -5.91 2.16 0.80
CA ARG A 32 -6.87 2.98 1.54
C ARG A 32 -6.15 4.00 2.41
N ASN A 33 -5.06 3.60 3.05
CA ASN A 33 -4.28 4.51 3.87
C ASN A 33 -3.76 5.68 3.03
N TYR A 34 -3.25 5.40 1.84
CA TYR A 34 -2.74 6.44 0.96
C TYR A 34 -3.87 7.37 0.51
N LYS A 35 -5.03 6.79 0.17
CA LYS A 35 -6.17 7.60 -0.24
C LYS A 35 -6.60 8.54 0.87
N GLU A 36 -6.67 8.02 2.09
CA GLU A 36 -7.06 8.84 3.24
C GLU A 36 -6.05 9.95 3.49
N TYR A 37 -4.76 9.64 3.29
CA TYR A 37 -3.72 10.65 3.43
C TYR A 37 -3.91 11.77 2.40
N ARG A 38 -4.17 11.41 1.15
CA ARG A 38 -4.37 12.40 0.10
C ARG A 38 -5.60 13.25 0.36
N ILE A 39 -6.66 12.64 0.86
CA ILE A 39 -7.87 13.39 1.18
C ILE A 39 -7.58 14.40 2.29
N ARG A 40 -6.94 13.96 3.36
CA ARG A 40 -6.64 14.87 4.47
C ARG A 40 -5.74 16.02 4.01
N MET A 41 -4.77 15.72 3.17
CA MET A 41 -3.87 16.74 2.67
C MET A 41 -4.61 17.81 1.89
N HIS A 42 -5.49 17.38 0.99
CA HIS A 42 -6.23 18.36 0.18
C HIS A 42 -7.28 19.10 1.00
N GLU A 43 -7.87 18.45 1.99
CA GLU A 43 -8.82 19.15 2.87
C GLU A 43 -8.12 20.24 3.68
N THR A 44 -6.94 19.92 4.19
CA THR A 44 -6.16 20.91 4.94
C THR A 44 -5.76 22.06 4.04
N ASN A 45 -5.33 21.75 2.83
CA ASN A 45 -4.94 22.79 1.88
C ASN A 45 -6.12 23.66 1.50
N PHE A 46 -7.28 23.06 1.24
CA PHE A 46 -8.46 23.80 0.88
C PHE A 46 -8.81 24.81 1.97
N THR A 47 -8.86 24.35 3.21
CA THR A 47 -9.21 25.21 4.32
C THR A 47 -8.17 26.31 4.52
N SER A 48 -6.91 25.96 4.45
CA SER A 48 -5.83 26.91 4.69
C SER A 48 -5.81 27.99 3.61
N PHE A 49 -5.87 27.59 2.34
CA PHE A 49 -5.81 28.54 1.26
C PHE A 49 -7.04 29.43 1.23
N LYS A 50 -8.19 28.86 1.55
CA LYS A 50 -9.43 29.63 1.58
C LYS A 50 -9.36 30.72 2.65
N SER A 51 -8.84 30.38 3.83
CA SER A 51 -8.74 31.36 4.90
C SER A 51 -7.72 32.46 4.59
N GLN A 52 -6.79 32.21 3.67
CA GLN A 52 -5.83 33.21 3.24
C GLN A 52 -6.29 33.95 1.98
N ASN A 53 -7.52 33.74 1.55
CA ASN A 53 -8.07 34.35 0.35
C ASN A 53 -7.30 33.97 -0.91
N ARG A 54 -6.72 32.77 -0.92
CA ARG A 54 -5.96 32.28 -2.09
C ARG A 54 -6.90 31.41 -2.91
N THR A 55 -7.81 32.05 -3.59
CA THR A 55 -8.91 31.38 -4.27
C THR A 55 -8.47 30.34 -5.28
N ASP A 56 -7.47 30.65 -6.10
CA ASP A 56 -7.03 29.71 -7.13
C ASP A 56 -6.54 28.41 -6.51
N LEU A 57 -5.79 28.50 -5.42
CA LEU A 57 -5.25 27.33 -4.78
C LEU A 57 -6.31 26.53 -4.04
N SER A 58 -7.29 27.24 -3.44
CA SER A 58 -8.35 26.51 -2.75
C SER A 58 -9.25 25.81 -3.77
N ASP A 59 -9.47 26.40 -4.93
CA ASP A 59 -10.25 25.76 -5.98
C ASP A 59 -9.54 24.52 -6.51
N TYR A 60 -8.21 24.61 -6.65
CA TYR A 60 -7.43 23.47 -7.08
C TYR A 60 -7.54 22.32 -6.07
N ALA A 61 -7.40 22.63 -4.78
CA ALA A 61 -7.51 21.60 -3.75
C ALA A 61 -8.89 20.96 -3.76
N GLN A 62 -9.93 21.76 -3.94
CA GLN A 62 -11.29 21.24 -3.99
C GLN A 62 -11.48 20.33 -5.20
N GLU A 63 -10.90 20.70 -6.34
CA GLU A 63 -11.01 19.86 -7.50
C GLU A 63 -10.30 18.52 -7.31
N GLN A 64 -9.15 18.53 -6.64
CA GLN A 64 -8.46 17.28 -6.34
C GLN A 64 -9.31 16.38 -5.45
N LEU A 65 -10.01 16.95 -4.48
CA LEU A 65 -10.92 16.18 -3.64
C LEU A 65 -12.01 15.53 -4.46
N ARG A 66 -12.59 16.29 -5.38
CA ARG A 66 -13.64 15.75 -6.26
C ARG A 66 -13.10 14.61 -7.13
N ASN A 67 -11.87 14.76 -7.64
CA ASN A 67 -11.30 13.73 -8.49
C ASN A 67 -11.03 12.45 -7.71
N ILE A 68 -10.66 12.55 -6.45
CA ILE A 68 -10.47 11.37 -5.62
C ILE A 68 -11.82 10.71 -5.38
N GLU A 69 -12.83 11.50 -5.07
CA GLU A 69 -14.16 10.95 -4.81
C GLU A 69 -14.74 10.28 -6.04
N ASN A 70 -14.53 10.86 -7.21
CA ASN A 70 -15.06 10.32 -8.45
C ASN A 70 -14.25 9.15 -9.00
N GLY A 71 -13.09 8.88 -8.43
CA GLY A 71 -12.23 7.81 -8.92
C GLY A 71 -11.43 8.19 -10.15
N THR A 72 -11.38 9.48 -10.51
CA THR A 72 -10.61 9.89 -11.67
C THR A 72 -9.16 10.20 -11.34
N GLU A 73 -8.84 10.32 -10.06
CA GLU A 73 -7.46 10.54 -9.65
C GLU A 73 -6.72 9.22 -9.66
N LYS A 74 -5.51 9.21 -10.22
CA LYS A 74 -4.71 7.99 -10.29
C LYS A 74 -3.84 7.88 -9.05
N LEU A 75 -4.40 7.28 -8.04
CA LEU A 75 -3.70 7.14 -6.77
C LEU A 75 -2.70 6.00 -6.81
N MET A 76 -1.73 6.06 -5.90
CA MET A 76 -0.73 5.00 -5.74
C MET A 76 -1.39 3.66 -5.48
N LYS A 77 -0.83 2.61 -6.06
CA LYS A 77 -1.28 1.25 -5.84
C LYS A 77 -0.16 0.43 -5.24
N PHE A 78 -0.53 -0.69 -4.65
CA PHE A 78 0.44 -1.63 -4.11
C PHE A 78 0.22 -2.97 -4.78
N ALA A 79 1.24 -3.43 -5.49
CA ALA A 79 1.18 -4.69 -6.21
C ALA A 79 1.93 -5.76 -5.44
N CYS A 80 1.51 -6.99 -5.62
CA CYS A 80 2.18 -8.13 -5.01
C CYS A 80 2.79 -8.98 -6.10
N TYR A 81 4.09 -9.14 -6.06
CA TYR A 81 4.80 -9.99 -7.00
C TYR A 81 5.25 -11.25 -6.28
N GLU A 82 5.03 -12.38 -6.89
CA GLU A 82 5.40 -13.64 -6.27
C GLU A 82 6.81 -14.03 -6.69
N GLY A 83 7.71 -14.11 -5.71
CA GLY A 83 9.04 -14.62 -5.95
C GLY A 83 9.12 -16.05 -5.47
N ARG A 84 10.34 -16.54 -5.41
CA ARG A 84 10.57 -17.93 -5.03
C ARG A 84 10.27 -18.17 -3.56
N LYS A 85 10.75 -17.34 -2.69
CA LYS A 85 10.58 -17.50 -1.25
C LYS A 85 9.63 -16.48 -0.65
N TYR A 86 9.50 -15.32 -1.28
CA TYR A 86 8.75 -14.23 -0.71
C TYR A 86 7.71 -13.68 -1.71
N PHE A 87 6.63 -13.17 -1.16
CA PHE A 87 5.83 -12.20 -1.89
C PHE A 87 6.46 -10.84 -1.66
N LYS A 88 6.58 -10.05 -2.71
CA LYS A 88 7.15 -8.71 -2.63
C LYS A 88 6.04 -7.70 -2.87
N VAL A 89 5.81 -6.83 -1.90
CA VAL A 89 4.83 -5.76 -2.05
C VAL A 89 5.55 -4.53 -2.58
N VAL A 90 5.11 -4.06 -3.73
CA VAL A 90 5.78 -2.98 -4.45
C VAL A 90 4.83 -1.82 -4.62
N GLN A 91 5.30 -0.63 -4.32
CA GLN A 91 4.55 0.59 -4.52
C GLN A 91 4.57 0.96 -5.99
N ASN A 92 3.40 1.17 -6.55
CA ASN A 92 3.27 1.56 -7.96
C ASN A 92 2.75 2.98 -8.05
N ASP A 93 3.50 3.83 -8.72
CA ASP A 93 3.09 5.20 -8.96
C ASP A 93 2.61 5.37 -10.38
N PHE A 94 1.64 6.24 -10.57
CA PHE A 94 1.16 6.54 -11.90
C PHE A 94 1.99 7.67 -12.49
N ARG A 95 2.67 7.40 -13.59
CA ARG A 95 3.50 8.39 -14.25
C ARG A 95 3.45 8.20 -15.75
N ASN A 96 3.40 9.30 -16.45
CA ASN A 96 3.45 9.28 -17.91
C ASN A 96 2.43 8.33 -18.51
N GLY A 97 1.23 8.33 -17.94
CA GLY A 97 0.14 7.57 -18.50
C GLY A 97 0.04 6.12 -18.07
N GLU A 98 0.91 5.66 -17.18
CA GLU A 98 0.85 4.27 -16.73
C GLU A 98 1.38 4.11 -15.34
N TYR A 99 1.03 2.98 -14.71
CA TYR A 99 1.55 2.65 -13.41
C TYR A 99 2.91 1.99 -13.57
N ARG A 100 3.86 2.38 -12.72
CA ARG A 100 5.21 1.84 -12.74
C ARG A 100 5.67 1.52 -11.34
N ASP A 101 6.53 0.50 -11.24
CA ASP A 101 7.11 0.15 -9.96
C ASP A 101 7.97 1.31 -9.47
N ALA A 102 7.78 1.70 -8.23
CA ALA A 102 8.55 2.80 -7.65
C ALA A 102 9.50 2.29 -6.58
N SER A 103 8.99 1.62 -5.56
CA SER A 103 9.85 1.13 -4.50
C SER A 103 9.24 -0.11 -3.89
N VAL A 104 10.07 -0.91 -3.24
CA VAL A 104 9.56 -2.08 -2.56
C VAL A 104 9.13 -1.67 -1.15
N HIS A 105 8.00 -2.17 -0.74
CA HIS A 105 7.41 -1.81 0.54
C HIS A 105 7.67 -2.86 1.61
N ALA A 106 7.51 -4.12 1.27
CA ALA A 106 7.63 -5.19 2.23
C ALA A 106 7.86 -6.52 1.54
N PHE A 107 8.38 -7.47 2.30
CA PHE A 107 8.50 -8.85 1.87
C PHE A 107 7.72 -9.72 2.83
N ILE A 108 7.02 -10.72 2.32
CA ILE A 108 6.27 -11.66 3.15
C ILE A 108 6.70 -13.08 2.77
N ASN A 109 7.14 -13.86 3.75
CA ASN A 109 7.52 -15.24 3.50
C ASN A 109 6.30 -16.02 3.05
N LYS A 110 6.44 -16.73 1.94
CA LYS A 110 5.29 -17.42 1.34
C LYS A 110 4.82 -18.60 2.18
N GLU A 111 5.69 -19.16 2.99
CA GLU A 111 5.31 -20.32 3.78
C GLU A 111 4.90 -19.96 5.20
N THR A 112 5.54 -18.97 5.79
CA THR A 112 5.27 -18.65 7.18
C THR A 112 4.35 -17.47 7.37
N GLY A 113 4.22 -16.61 6.38
CA GLY A 113 3.42 -15.39 6.53
C GLY A 113 4.13 -14.26 7.25
N GLU A 114 5.40 -14.44 7.57
CA GLU A 114 6.15 -13.41 8.29
C GLU A 114 6.45 -12.23 7.40
N VAL A 115 6.26 -11.04 7.93
CA VAL A 115 6.41 -9.78 7.21
C VAL A 115 7.70 -9.10 7.61
N PHE A 116 8.49 -8.71 6.62
CA PHE A 116 9.78 -8.05 6.82
C PHE A 116 9.79 -6.72 6.10
N LYS A 117 10.51 -5.76 6.66
CA LYS A 117 10.74 -4.55 5.89
C LYS A 117 11.87 -4.83 4.89
N PRO A 118 11.97 -4.04 3.83
CA PRO A 118 13.01 -4.29 2.85
C PRO A 118 14.38 -3.78 3.32
N ALA A 119 15.43 -4.52 2.96
CA ALA A 119 16.79 -4.03 3.11
C ALA A 119 17.25 -3.47 1.77
N GLY A 120 16.63 -3.89 0.68
CA GLY A 120 16.90 -3.41 -0.65
C GLY A 120 15.79 -3.88 -1.55
N TYR A 121 15.93 -3.60 -2.84
CA TYR A 121 14.84 -3.90 -3.75
C TYR A 121 14.55 -5.40 -3.84
N ASN A 122 15.56 -6.24 -3.68
CA ASN A 122 15.38 -7.67 -3.80
C ASN A 122 15.70 -8.45 -2.53
N LYS A 123 15.79 -7.76 -1.40
CA LYS A 123 16.24 -8.44 -0.18
C LYS A 123 15.51 -7.92 1.03
N PRO A 124 14.94 -8.83 1.85
CA PRO A 124 14.31 -8.39 3.09
C PRO A 124 15.36 -8.08 4.15
N ALA A 125 15.02 -7.18 5.04
CA ALA A 125 15.85 -6.91 6.20
C ALA A 125 15.58 -7.96 7.26
N ARG A 126 16.50 -8.10 8.18
CA ARG A 126 16.33 -9.07 9.24
C ARG A 126 15.24 -8.64 10.21
N GLY A 127 14.64 -9.62 10.82
CA GLY A 127 13.67 -9.37 11.88
C GLY A 127 12.25 -9.34 11.39
N VAL A 128 11.45 -10.24 11.94
CA VAL A 128 10.03 -10.32 11.61
C VAL A 128 9.32 -9.13 12.22
N ARG A 129 8.58 -8.40 11.40
CA ARG A 129 7.82 -7.25 11.90
C ARG A 129 6.40 -7.64 12.29
N TYR A 130 5.77 -8.47 11.48
CA TYR A 130 4.41 -8.94 11.73
C TYR A 130 4.31 -10.35 11.18
N ASP A 131 3.23 -11.03 11.52
CA ASP A 131 2.99 -12.39 11.06
C ASP A 131 1.55 -12.46 10.58
N LEU A 132 1.36 -12.67 9.29
CA LEU A 132 0.03 -12.66 8.71
C LEU A 132 -0.79 -13.89 9.09
N THR A 133 -0.16 -14.93 9.68
CA THR A 133 -0.93 -16.05 10.18
C THR A 133 -1.48 -15.76 11.57
N ASN A 134 -1.07 -14.68 12.19
CA ASN A 134 -1.53 -14.30 13.51
C ASN A 134 -2.74 -13.39 13.36
N GLU A 135 -3.86 -13.80 13.93
CA GLU A 135 -5.11 -13.07 13.76
C GLU A 135 -5.04 -11.66 14.33
N SER A 136 -4.39 -11.48 15.46
CA SER A 136 -4.23 -10.14 16.02
C SER A 136 -3.46 -9.23 15.10
N HIS A 137 -2.40 -9.76 14.48
CA HIS A 137 -1.62 -8.95 13.54
C HIS A 137 -2.45 -8.60 12.31
N ARG A 138 -3.25 -9.55 11.82
CA ARG A 138 -4.12 -9.26 10.67
C ARG A 138 -5.14 -8.18 11.03
N ASN A 139 -5.74 -8.29 12.21
CA ASN A 139 -6.72 -7.30 12.62
C ASN A 139 -6.12 -5.91 12.69
N PHE A 140 -4.85 -5.83 13.07
CA PHE A 140 -4.16 -4.56 13.12
C PHE A 140 -3.84 -4.05 11.72
N LEU A 141 -3.25 -4.89 10.90
CA LEU A 141 -2.75 -4.48 9.58
C LEU A 141 -3.85 -4.19 8.57
N PHE A 142 -5.01 -4.84 8.72
CA PHE A 142 -6.07 -4.67 7.75
C PHE A 142 -6.94 -3.45 8.03
N GLN A 143 -6.61 -2.69 9.06
CA GLN A 143 -7.23 -1.40 9.28
C GLN A 143 -6.31 -0.33 8.73
N SER A 144 -6.80 0.41 7.77
CA SER A 144 -5.95 1.37 7.06
C SER A 144 -5.30 2.40 7.96
N LYS A 145 -5.91 2.69 9.09
CA LYS A 145 -5.34 3.68 10.02
C LYS A 145 -4.09 3.18 10.72
N ASN A 146 -3.86 1.87 10.72
CA ASN A 146 -2.74 1.29 11.44
C ASN A 146 -1.52 1.02 10.56
N VAL A 147 -1.67 1.13 9.26
CA VAL A 147 -0.55 0.98 8.34
C VAL A 147 -0.16 2.33 7.81
N ASP A 148 0.93 2.37 7.08
CA ASP A 148 1.46 3.62 6.58
C ASP A 148 2.00 3.36 5.19
N TRP A 149 1.44 4.03 4.21
CA TRP A 149 1.88 3.85 2.83
C TRP A 149 3.37 4.12 2.67
N ALA A 150 3.96 4.93 3.55
CA ALA A 150 5.39 5.20 3.51
C ALA A 150 6.22 4.14 4.22
N GLY A 151 5.58 3.19 4.90
CA GLY A 151 6.30 2.07 5.52
C GLY A 151 6.69 2.25 6.96
N GLY A 152 6.25 3.33 7.61
CA GLY A 152 6.67 3.62 8.97
C GLY A 152 6.29 2.54 9.97
N TYR A 153 5.16 1.87 9.75
CA TYR A 153 4.71 0.84 10.70
C TYR A 153 5.66 -0.36 10.73
N LEU A 154 6.54 -0.50 9.74
CA LEU A 154 7.49 -1.61 9.70
C LEU A 154 8.76 -1.32 10.47
N TYR A 155 8.88 -0.11 11.01
CA TYR A 155 10.08 0.29 11.74
C TYR A 155 9.94 0.27 13.25
N ILE A 156 8.87 -0.30 13.73
CA ILE A 156 8.62 -0.29 15.15
C ILE A 156 9.38 -1.38 15.86
N ARG A 157 10.41 -1.84 15.48
CA ARG A 157 11.09 -2.82 16.28
C ARG A 157 12.50 -2.37 16.56
#